data_a66ee69c96e3a4597aae5723ed93a441
#
_entry.id   a66ee69c96e3a4597aae5723ed93a441
#
_cell.length_a   1.000
_cell.length_b   1.000
_cell.length_c   1.000
_cell.angle_alpha   90.00
_cell.angle_beta   90.00
_cell.angle_gamma   90.00
#
_symmetry.space_group_name_H-M   'P 1'
#
loop_
_entity.id
_entity.type
_entity.pdbx_description
1 polymer ?
#
loop_
_entity_poly.entity_id
_entity_poly.type
_entity_poly.pdbx_seq_one_letter_code
_entity_poly.pdbx_strand_id
1 'polypeptide(L)'
;MHAIIGKNWFVILSELNSKDIYKIAVVMGSDSDLKTLKPAVDILREFGIKTEVCILSAHRTPIEMMEYAKNAESENIKVIIAGAGGAAHLPGMLASITCIPVIGVPVESKTLKGIDSLLSIVQMPAGIPVATVAINGSQNAGLLAIEIISLFDESIKKNLKEFRENLHAQVRAKNSKLSTIGPDNYLQNK
;
A
#
# COMPACT_ATOMS: atom_id res chain seq x y z
N MET A 1 50.24 -1.75 -21.14
CA MET A 1 48.98 -2.52 -21.32
C MET A 1 48.29 -2.64 -19.96
N HIS A 2 47.86 -1.51 -19.40
CA HIS A 2 47.17 -1.40 -18.11
C HIS A 2 46.21 -0.20 -18.20
N ALA A 3 45.05 -0.37 -17.67
CA ALA A 3 43.98 0.61 -17.52
C ALA A 3 42.87 0.59 -18.63
N ILE A 4 41.90 -0.28 -18.46
CA ILE A 4 40.48 -0.05 -18.80
C ILE A 4 39.66 -1.09 -18.00
N ILE A 5 39.56 -0.98 -16.70
CA ILE A 5 38.52 -1.63 -15.88
C ILE A 5 38.33 -0.73 -14.63
N GLY A 6 37.52 0.29 -14.72
CA GLY A 6 37.34 1.14 -13.53
C GLY A 6 36.28 2.25 -13.58
N LYS A 7 35.49 2.34 -14.63
CA LYS A 7 34.52 3.46 -14.72
C LYS A 7 33.08 3.11 -15.05
N ASN A 8 32.73 1.86 -15.34
CA ASN A 8 31.38 1.54 -15.82
C ASN A 8 30.41 0.90 -14.81
N TRP A 9 30.88 0.42 -13.67
CA TRP A 9 29.99 -0.21 -12.70
C TRP A 9 29.14 0.79 -11.90
N PHE A 10 29.69 1.96 -11.55
CA PHE A 10 28.95 3.01 -10.85
C PHE A 10 27.90 3.70 -11.75
N VAL A 11 28.20 3.83 -13.05
CA VAL A 11 27.24 4.41 -14.02
C VAL A 11 26.12 3.42 -14.34
N ILE A 12 26.44 2.12 -14.47
CA ILE A 12 25.44 1.07 -14.72
C ILE A 12 24.50 0.89 -13.52
N LEU A 13 25.00 1.06 -12.29
CA LEU A 13 24.16 1.00 -11.08
C LEU A 13 23.29 2.27 -10.89
N SER A 14 23.67 3.42 -11.46
CA SER A 14 22.88 4.65 -11.41
C SER A 14 21.81 4.72 -12.51
N GLU A 15 21.93 3.91 -13.56
CA GLU A 15 20.94 3.82 -14.66
C GLU A 15 19.91 2.68 -14.47
N LEU A 16 20.09 1.78 -13.52
CA LEU A 16 19.00 0.94 -13.04
C LEU A 16 18.01 1.86 -12.34
N ASN A 17 16.95 2.20 -13.06
CA ASN A 17 15.86 3.03 -12.59
C ASN A 17 15.44 2.47 -11.21
N SER A 18 15.61 3.22 -10.14
CA SER A 18 15.29 2.79 -8.77
C SER A 18 13.84 2.26 -8.65
N LYS A 19 12.99 2.67 -9.57
CA LYS A 19 11.58 2.26 -9.71
C LYS A 19 11.37 0.77 -10.06
N ASP A 20 12.37 0.09 -10.63
CA ASP A 20 12.29 -1.35 -10.95
C ASP A 20 12.88 -2.25 -9.85
N ILE A 21 13.45 -1.64 -8.79
CA ILE A 21 14.20 -2.39 -7.77
C ILE A 21 13.27 -3.03 -6.73
N TYR A 22 12.08 -2.47 -6.46
CA TYR A 22 11.17 -3.01 -5.45
C TYR A 22 9.75 -3.16 -5.98
N LYS A 23 9.08 -4.19 -5.44
CA LYS A 23 7.66 -4.42 -5.64
C LYS A 23 6.89 -4.18 -4.34
N ILE A 24 5.66 -3.70 -4.46
CA ILE A 24 4.66 -3.76 -3.41
C ILE A 24 3.59 -4.75 -3.85
N ALA A 25 3.29 -5.72 -2.99
CA ALA A 25 2.22 -6.66 -3.24
C ALA A 25 0.89 -6.13 -2.73
N VAL A 26 -0.16 -6.32 -3.51
CA VAL A 26 -1.56 -6.09 -3.11
C VAL A 26 -2.29 -7.42 -3.20
N VAL A 27 -2.55 -8.00 -2.03
CA VAL A 27 -3.08 -9.36 -1.88
C VAL A 27 -4.49 -9.32 -1.33
N MET A 28 -5.38 -10.13 -1.87
CA MET A 28 -6.77 -10.20 -1.42
C MET A 28 -7.27 -11.62 -1.29
N GLY A 29 -8.23 -11.85 -0.36
CA GLY A 29 -8.83 -13.17 -0.12
C GLY A 29 -9.83 -13.60 -1.18
N SER A 30 -10.38 -12.65 -1.94
CA SER A 30 -11.37 -12.86 -3.00
C SER A 30 -11.28 -11.76 -4.05
N ASP A 31 -11.71 -12.07 -5.27
CA ASP A 31 -11.88 -11.08 -6.35
C ASP A 31 -12.91 -9.98 -6.01
N SER A 32 -13.87 -10.28 -5.14
CA SER A 32 -14.83 -9.30 -4.60
C SER A 32 -14.15 -8.12 -3.90
N ASP A 33 -12.95 -8.33 -3.35
CA ASP A 33 -12.22 -7.32 -2.58
C ASP A 33 -11.41 -6.37 -3.49
N LEU A 34 -11.28 -6.71 -4.78
CA LEU A 34 -10.51 -5.93 -5.74
C LEU A 34 -11.01 -4.48 -5.86
N LYS A 35 -12.33 -4.27 -5.84
CA LYS A 35 -12.90 -2.91 -5.88
C LYS A 35 -12.41 -2.06 -4.70
N THR A 36 -12.34 -2.64 -3.51
CA THR A 36 -11.86 -1.99 -2.30
C THR A 36 -10.35 -1.74 -2.35
N LEU A 37 -9.56 -2.65 -2.94
CA LEU A 37 -8.12 -2.54 -2.99
C LEU A 37 -7.59 -1.75 -4.19
N LYS A 38 -8.41 -1.51 -5.21
CA LYS A 38 -8.03 -0.76 -6.41
C LYS A 38 -7.41 0.62 -6.10
N PRO A 39 -7.93 1.43 -5.16
CA PRO A 39 -7.30 2.70 -4.80
C PRO A 39 -5.85 2.58 -4.30
N ALA A 40 -5.48 1.47 -3.64
CA ALA A 40 -4.07 1.22 -3.29
C ALA A 40 -3.22 0.99 -4.55
N VAL A 41 -3.71 0.19 -5.49
CA VAL A 41 -3.02 -0.06 -6.76
C VAL A 41 -2.83 1.24 -7.56
N ASP A 42 -3.86 2.10 -7.55
CA ASP A 42 -3.82 3.35 -8.32
C ASP A 42 -2.82 4.35 -7.75
N ILE A 43 -2.80 4.55 -6.43
CA ILE A 43 -1.84 5.46 -5.82
C ILE A 43 -0.40 4.94 -5.96
N LEU A 44 -0.16 3.64 -5.83
CA LEU A 44 1.16 3.05 -6.06
C LEU A 44 1.64 3.29 -7.50
N ARG A 45 0.74 3.16 -8.48
CA ARG A 45 1.03 3.44 -9.91
C ARG A 45 1.31 4.92 -10.14
N GLU A 46 0.57 5.84 -9.51
CA GLU A 46 0.82 7.29 -9.57
C GLU A 46 2.24 7.63 -9.11
N PHE A 47 2.74 6.95 -8.09
CA PHE A 47 4.12 7.10 -7.61
C PHE A 47 5.15 6.31 -8.43
N GLY A 48 4.72 5.58 -9.46
CA GLY A 48 5.58 4.79 -10.34
C GLY A 48 6.18 3.57 -9.66
N ILE A 49 5.54 3.03 -8.63
CA ILE A 49 5.99 1.84 -7.92
C ILE A 49 5.43 0.59 -8.61
N LYS A 50 6.31 -0.40 -8.84
CA LYS A 50 5.91 -1.69 -9.38
C LYS A 50 4.99 -2.42 -8.40
N THR A 51 3.82 -2.81 -8.88
CA THR A 51 2.78 -3.43 -8.05
C THR A 51 2.45 -4.82 -8.58
N GLU A 52 2.46 -5.79 -7.69
CA GLU A 52 1.97 -7.15 -7.95
C GLU A 52 0.59 -7.29 -7.28
N VAL A 53 -0.40 -7.75 -8.04
CA VAL A 53 -1.78 -7.91 -7.53
C VAL A 53 -2.16 -9.37 -7.64
N CYS A 54 -2.54 -10.00 -6.53
CA CYS A 54 -2.91 -11.41 -6.51
C CYS A 54 -4.09 -11.71 -5.56
N ILE A 55 -4.75 -12.82 -5.86
CA ILE A 55 -5.82 -13.38 -5.04
C ILE A 55 -5.26 -14.61 -4.35
N LEU A 56 -5.20 -14.58 -3.01
CA LEU A 56 -4.72 -15.66 -2.16
C LEU A 56 -5.67 -15.80 -0.97
N SER A 57 -6.40 -16.89 -0.91
CA SER A 57 -7.35 -17.10 0.19
C SER A 57 -6.69 -17.83 1.36
N ALA A 58 -6.67 -17.19 2.53
CA ALA A 58 -6.17 -17.81 3.75
C ALA A 58 -6.91 -19.14 4.09
N HIS A 59 -8.17 -19.27 3.69
CA HIS A 59 -9.01 -20.43 4.02
C HIS A 59 -9.17 -21.43 2.88
N ARG A 60 -9.04 -21.00 1.61
CA ARG A 60 -9.30 -21.84 0.43
C ARG A 60 -8.03 -22.26 -0.30
N THR A 61 -6.97 -21.44 -0.20
CA THR A 61 -5.65 -21.71 -0.79
C THR A 61 -4.54 -21.45 0.23
N PRO A 62 -4.57 -22.10 1.42
CA PRO A 62 -3.63 -21.81 2.50
C PRO A 62 -2.18 -22.18 2.14
N ILE A 63 -1.97 -23.24 1.36
CA ILE A 63 -0.62 -23.66 0.96
C ILE A 63 0.02 -22.62 0.05
N GLU A 64 -0.69 -22.20 -1.00
CA GLU A 64 -0.23 -21.17 -1.95
C GLU A 64 0.02 -19.83 -1.25
N MET A 65 -0.81 -19.47 -0.29
CA MET A 65 -0.63 -18.26 0.53
C MET A 65 0.66 -18.35 1.38
N MET A 66 0.92 -19.50 1.99
CA MET A 66 2.16 -19.71 2.77
C MET A 66 3.40 -19.71 1.88
N GLU A 67 3.36 -20.34 0.73
CA GLU A 67 4.46 -20.35 -0.24
C GLU A 67 4.74 -18.94 -0.75
N TYR A 68 3.70 -18.19 -1.07
CA TYR A 68 3.80 -16.79 -1.48
C TYR A 68 4.51 -15.95 -0.42
N ALA A 69 4.08 -16.05 0.84
CA ALA A 69 4.68 -15.27 1.93
C ALA A 69 6.15 -15.63 2.18
N LYS A 70 6.53 -16.91 2.06
CA LYS A 70 7.92 -17.39 2.19
C LYS A 70 8.81 -16.85 1.09
N ASN A 71 8.30 -16.77 -0.14
CA ASN A 71 9.07 -16.36 -1.31
C ASN A 71 9.06 -14.85 -1.55
N ALA A 72 8.20 -14.10 -0.87
CA ALA A 72 7.99 -12.68 -1.12
C ALA A 72 9.27 -11.83 -1.03
N GLU A 73 10.16 -12.15 -0.09
CA GLU A 73 11.43 -11.44 0.06
C GLU A 73 12.38 -11.70 -1.12
N SER A 74 12.50 -12.96 -1.58
CA SER A 74 13.32 -13.33 -2.74
C SER A 74 12.76 -12.77 -4.06
N GLU A 75 11.45 -12.52 -4.13
CA GLU A 75 10.77 -11.86 -5.23
C GLU A 75 10.84 -10.31 -5.18
N ASN A 76 11.66 -9.78 -4.28
CA ASN A 76 11.91 -8.35 -4.11
C ASN A 76 10.68 -7.53 -3.66
N ILE A 77 9.71 -8.18 -3.02
CA ILE A 77 8.58 -7.51 -2.38
C ILE A 77 9.06 -6.83 -1.09
N LYS A 78 8.74 -5.55 -0.91
CA LYS A 78 9.18 -4.76 0.26
C LYS A 78 8.05 -4.45 1.23
N VAL A 79 6.81 -4.47 0.75
CA VAL A 79 5.61 -4.28 1.57
C VAL A 79 4.50 -5.14 0.98
N ILE A 80 3.69 -5.74 1.83
CA ILE A 80 2.47 -6.45 1.44
C ILE A 80 1.25 -5.67 1.96
N ILE A 81 0.38 -5.24 1.07
CA ILE A 81 -0.93 -4.70 1.41
C ILE A 81 -1.91 -5.86 1.28
N ALA A 82 -2.56 -6.25 2.37
CA ALA A 82 -3.45 -7.40 2.40
C ALA A 82 -4.87 -7.00 2.80
N GLY A 83 -5.84 -7.22 1.90
CA GLY A 83 -7.25 -6.95 2.13
C GLY A 83 -8.06 -8.21 2.42
N ALA A 84 -8.93 -8.15 3.42
CA ALA A 84 -9.84 -9.24 3.75
C ALA A 84 -11.09 -8.74 4.46
N GLY A 85 -12.21 -9.46 4.28
CA GLY A 85 -13.51 -9.18 4.90
C GLY A 85 -14.01 -10.31 5.79
N GLY A 86 -14.84 -9.99 6.79
CA GLY A 86 -15.41 -10.92 7.73
C GLY A 86 -14.35 -11.50 8.67
N ALA A 87 -14.16 -12.83 8.65
CA ALA A 87 -13.04 -13.52 9.31
C ALA A 87 -11.75 -13.21 8.54
N ALA A 88 -11.24 -12.02 8.70
CA ALA A 88 -10.19 -11.40 7.88
C ALA A 88 -8.79 -11.87 8.30
N HIS A 89 -8.50 -13.19 8.20
CA HIS A 89 -7.27 -13.81 8.69
C HIS A 89 -6.05 -13.57 7.79
N LEU A 90 -6.26 -13.26 6.50
CA LEU A 90 -5.19 -13.17 5.51
C LEU A 90 -4.01 -12.26 5.92
N PRO A 91 -4.23 -11.00 6.39
CA PRO A 91 -3.11 -10.13 6.76
C PRO A 91 -2.26 -10.70 7.91
N GLY A 92 -2.91 -11.22 8.95
CA GLY A 92 -2.22 -11.82 10.09
C GLY A 92 -1.47 -13.10 9.74
N MET A 93 -2.04 -13.94 8.87
CA MET A 93 -1.39 -15.17 8.41
C MET A 93 -0.16 -14.86 7.55
N LEU A 94 -0.24 -13.88 6.65
CA LEU A 94 0.94 -13.42 5.89
C LEU A 94 2.02 -12.88 6.83
N ALA A 95 1.66 -12.01 7.78
CA ALA A 95 2.59 -11.42 8.73
C ALA A 95 3.28 -12.47 9.64
N SER A 96 2.65 -13.60 9.90
CA SER A 96 3.24 -14.68 10.70
C SER A 96 4.31 -15.49 9.96
N ILE A 97 4.43 -15.33 8.64
CA ILE A 97 5.32 -16.16 7.80
C ILE A 97 6.50 -15.34 7.24
N THR A 98 6.32 -14.05 7.03
CA THR A 98 7.35 -13.17 6.45
C THR A 98 7.76 -12.07 7.43
N CYS A 99 9.00 -11.57 7.28
CA CYS A 99 9.46 -10.36 7.97
C CYS A 99 9.16 -9.07 7.17
N ILE A 100 8.57 -9.19 5.99
CA ILE A 100 8.14 -8.01 5.20
C ILE A 100 6.98 -7.32 5.92
N PRO A 101 6.98 -5.98 6.04
CA PRO A 101 5.86 -5.24 6.62
C PRO A 101 4.53 -5.58 5.93
N VAL A 102 3.52 -5.95 6.73
CA VAL A 102 2.16 -6.21 6.25
C VAL A 102 1.23 -5.09 6.69
N ILE A 103 0.51 -4.52 5.73
CA ILE A 103 -0.52 -3.50 5.95
C ILE A 103 -1.88 -4.14 5.70
N GLY A 104 -2.70 -4.22 6.75
CA GLY A 104 -4.03 -4.82 6.70
C GLY A 104 -5.10 -3.80 6.30
N VAL A 105 -5.91 -4.14 5.31
CA VAL A 105 -7.06 -3.36 4.87
C VAL A 105 -8.34 -4.13 5.22
N PRO A 106 -9.08 -3.69 6.26
CA PRO A 106 -10.39 -4.28 6.55
C PRO A 106 -11.36 -3.96 5.42
N VAL A 107 -11.96 -5.01 4.83
CA VAL A 107 -12.99 -4.87 3.80
C VAL A 107 -14.36 -4.88 4.46
N GLU A 108 -15.24 -3.98 4.03
CA GLU A 108 -16.59 -3.88 4.55
C GLU A 108 -17.36 -5.17 4.33
N SER A 109 -17.93 -5.72 5.41
CA SER A 109 -18.81 -6.87 5.40
C SER A 109 -20.29 -6.45 5.36
N LYS A 110 -21.17 -7.32 4.85
CA LYS A 110 -22.61 -7.02 4.76
C LYS A 110 -23.25 -6.87 6.14
N THR A 111 -22.90 -7.73 7.09
CA THR A 111 -23.60 -7.85 8.39
C THR A 111 -23.09 -6.81 9.39
N LEU A 112 -21.79 -6.70 9.59
CA LEU A 112 -21.17 -5.86 10.62
C LEU A 112 -20.44 -4.63 10.03
N LYS A 113 -20.66 -4.32 8.76
CA LYS A 113 -20.13 -3.13 8.09
C LYS A 113 -18.60 -2.99 8.21
N GLY A 114 -17.91 -4.13 8.31
CA GLY A 114 -16.46 -4.20 8.38
C GLY A 114 -15.85 -4.14 9.78
N ILE A 115 -16.65 -4.00 10.84
CA ILE A 115 -16.14 -4.04 12.23
C ILE A 115 -15.54 -5.41 12.55
N ASP A 116 -16.17 -6.50 12.08
CA ASP A 116 -15.65 -7.85 12.13
C ASP A 116 -14.30 -7.98 11.42
N SER A 117 -14.18 -7.43 10.22
CA SER A 117 -12.93 -7.40 9.46
C SER A 117 -11.84 -6.61 10.20
N LEU A 118 -12.18 -5.42 10.70
CA LEU A 118 -11.25 -4.58 11.45
C LEU A 118 -10.74 -5.28 12.71
N LEU A 119 -11.62 -5.84 13.52
CA LEU A 119 -11.24 -6.52 14.76
C LEU A 119 -10.44 -7.80 14.48
N SER A 120 -10.74 -8.52 13.40
CA SER A 120 -9.98 -9.71 12.99
C SER A 120 -8.54 -9.37 12.58
N ILE A 121 -8.30 -8.17 12.03
CA ILE A 121 -6.98 -7.75 11.55
C ILE A 121 -6.17 -7.05 12.64
N VAL A 122 -6.80 -6.13 13.40
CA VAL A 122 -6.07 -5.24 14.32
C VAL A 122 -5.63 -5.93 15.61
N GLN A 123 -6.33 -6.99 16.06
CA GLN A 123 -6.09 -7.69 17.34
C GLN A 123 -5.00 -8.77 17.22
N MET A 124 -3.85 -8.37 16.68
CA MET A 124 -2.71 -9.28 16.55
C MET A 124 -2.01 -9.55 17.88
N PRO A 125 -1.49 -10.77 18.10
CA PRO A 125 -0.68 -11.08 19.28
C PRO A 125 0.66 -10.34 19.26
N ALA A 126 1.24 -10.16 20.44
CA ALA A 126 2.59 -9.61 20.57
C ALA A 126 3.60 -10.42 19.75
N GLY A 127 4.45 -9.73 19.00
CA GLY A 127 5.49 -10.32 18.15
C GLY A 127 5.12 -10.43 16.67
N ILE A 128 3.85 -10.35 16.29
CA ILE A 128 3.40 -10.41 14.88
C ILE A 128 2.56 -9.18 14.55
N PRO A 129 3.17 -8.05 14.23
CA PRO A 129 2.44 -6.82 13.97
C PRO A 129 1.81 -6.80 12.57
N VAL A 130 0.61 -6.21 12.46
CA VAL A 130 -0.02 -5.80 11.20
C VAL A 130 -0.43 -4.33 11.31
N ALA A 131 0.12 -3.48 10.45
CA ALA A 131 -0.26 -2.07 10.39
C ALA A 131 -1.67 -1.96 9.75
N THR A 132 -2.69 -1.69 10.58
CA THR A 132 -4.09 -1.73 10.12
C THR A 132 -4.60 -0.33 9.80
N VAL A 133 -5.18 -0.15 8.60
CA VAL A 133 -5.82 1.10 8.16
C VAL A 133 -7.33 1.07 8.43
N ALA A 134 -8.01 2.18 8.14
CA ALA A 134 -9.47 2.26 8.26
C ALA A 134 -10.18 1.23 7.35
N ILE A 135 -11.44 0.88 7.69
CA ILE A 135 -12.30 0.06 6.84
C ILE A 135 -12.38 0.68 5.45
N ASN A 136 -12.14 -0.12 4.41
CA ASN A 136 -12.04 0.28 3.00
C ASN A 136 -10.94 1.33 2.71
N GLY A 137 -10.03 1.59 3.64
CA GLY A 137 -9.00 2.63 3.55
C GLY A 137 -7.78 2.26 2.71
N SER A 138 -7.95 1.58 1.59
CA SER A 138 -6.85 1.01 0.81
C SER A 138 -5.91 2.07 0.21
N GLN A 139 -6.40 3.27 -0.15
CA GLN A 139 -5.53 4.36 -0.59
C GLN A 139 -4.51 4.74 0.49
N ASN A 140 -4.93 4.81 1.76
CA ASN A 140 -4.02 5.07 2.87
C ASN A 140 -3.06 3.90 3.12
N ALA A 141 -3.46 2.65 2.83
CA ALA A 141 -2.53 1.53 2.85
C ALA A 141 -1.45 1.69 1.76
N GLY A 142 -1.82 2.11 0.56
CA GLY A 142 -0.88 2.46 -0.52
C GLY A 142 0.07 3.59 -0.10
N LEU A 143 -0.44 4.66 0.48
CA LEU A 143 0.38 5.78 0.96
C LEU A 143 1.33 5.36 2.09
N LEU A 144 0.89 4.54 3.04
CA LEU A 144 1.74 4.01 4.10
C LEU A 144 2.87 3.13 3.53
N ALA A 145 2.56 2.30 2.52
CA ALA A 145 3.58 1.53 1.82
C ALA A 145 4.59 2.44 1.09
N ILE A 146 4.13 3.52 0.45
CA ILE A 146 4.98 4.55 -0.16
C ILE A 146 5.85 5.25 0.88
N GLU A 147 5.31 5.56 2.07
CA GLU A 147 6.08 6.12 3.19
C GLU A 147 7.22 5.21 3.63
N ILE A 148 6.96 3.89 3.74
CA ILE A 148 7.99 2.90 4.07
C ILE A 148 9.09 2.89 2.99
N ILE A 149 8.74 2.88 1.71
CA ILE A 149 9.71 2.94 0.61
C ILE A 149 10.50 4.26 0.64
N SER A 150 9.87 5.37 0.99
CA SER A 150 10.51 6.69 1.05
C SER A 150 11.62 6.80 2.09
N LEU A 151 11.74 5.85 3.02
CA LEU A 151 12.83 5.81 4.00
C LEU A 151 14.19 5.48 3.36
N PHE A 152 14.18 4.84 2.20
CA PHE A 152 15.38 4.43 1.48
C PHE A 152 15.40 4.82 -0.01
N ASP A 153 14.39 5.58 -0.48
CA ASP A 153 14.33 6.17 -1.82
C ASP A 153 14.01 7.68 -1.76
N GLU A 154 15.03 8.50 -1.99
CA GLU A 154 14.88 9.96 -1.95
C GLU A 154 13.98 10.50 -3.07
N SER A 155 13.85 9.82 -4.21
CA SER A 155 12.94 10.22 -5.29
C SER A 155 11.49 10.04 -4.89
N ILE A 156 11.16 8.91 -4.28
CA ILE A 156 9.82 8.64 -3.74
C ILE A 156 9.50 9.60 -2.60
N LYS A 157 10.47 9.87 -1.73
CA LYS A 157 10.34 10.84 -0.64
C LYS A 157 10.02 12.26 -1.14
N LYS A 158 10.67 12.70 -2.21
CA LYS A 158 10.39 13.98 -2.85
C LYS A 158 8.96 14.02 -3.39
N ASN A 159 8.56 13.01 -4.15
CA ASN A 159 7.20 12.91 -4.70
C ASN A 159 6.13 12.89 -3.60
N LEU A 160 6.40 12.23 -2.47
CA LEU A 160 5.49 12.20 -1.32
C LEU A 160 5.33 13.58 -0.67
N LYS A 161 6.40 14.38 -0.58
CA LYS A 161 6.31 15.77 -0.10
C LYS A 161 5.46 16.62 -1.05
N GLU A 162 5.70 16.54 -2.34
CA GLU A 162 4.92 17.25 -3.36
C GLU A 162 3.43 16.85 -3.33
N PHE A 163 3.14 15.56 -3.16
CA PHE A 163 1.77 15.07 -2.99
C PHE A 163 1.08 15.73 -1.77
N ARG A 164 1.76 15.79 -0.62
CA ARG A 164 1.22 16.43 0.60
C ARG A 164 1.04 17.93 0.45
N GLU A 165 1.96 18.61 -0.23
CA GLU A 165 1.85 20.04 -0.54
C GLU A 165 0.62 20.32 -1.43
N ASN A 166 0.36 19.45 -2.41
CA ASN A 166 -0.82 19.54 -3.27
C ASN A 166 -2.12 19.36 -2.49
N LEU A 167 -2.19 18.40 -1.55
CA LEU A 167 -3.35 18.23 -0.66
C LEU A 167 -3.58 19.48 0.19
N HIS A 168 -2.52 20.06 0.74
CA HIS A 168 -2.60 21.30 1.52
C HIS A 168 -3.11 22.47 0.66
N ALA A 169 -2.58 22.63 -0.55
CA ALA A 169 -3.01 23.67 -1.48
C ALA A 169 -4.50 23.54 -1.86
N GLN A 170 -4.97 22.31 -2.09
CA GLN A 170 -6.39 22.03 -2.39
C GLN A 170 -7.31 22.45 -1.24
N VAL A 171 -6.94 22.15 0.01
CA VAL A 171 -7.75 22.55 1.17
C VAL A 171 -7.78 24.07 1.31
N ARG A 172 -6.65 24.77 1.14
CA ARG A 172 -6.59 26.24 1.15
C ARG A 172 -7.43 26.87 0.06
N ALA A 173 -7.39 26.33 -1.16
CA ALA A 173 -8.21 26.82 -2.27
C ALA A 173 -9.73 26.66 -1.96
N LYS A 174 -10.13 25.52 -1.41
CA LYS A 174 -11.52 25.29 -0.97
C LYS A 174 -11.94 26.29 0.12
N ASN A 175 -11.07 26.54 1.11
CA ASN A 175 -11.35 27.50 2.16
C ASN A 175 -11.46 28.93 1.62
N SER A 176 -10.56 29.36 0.73
CA SER A 176 -10.62 30.66 0.07
C SER A 176 -11.91 30.82 -0.72
N LYS A 177 -12.29 29.82 -1.51
CA LYS A 177 -13.57 29.81 -2.25
C LYS A 177 -14.75 29.97 -1.29
N LEU A 178 -14.79 29.15 -0.22
CA LEU A 178 -15.86 29.21 0.79
C LEU A 178 -15.95 30.62 1.43
N SER A 179 -14.84 31.21 1.82
CA SER A 179 -14.78 32.55 2.42
C SER A 179 -15.23 33.65 1.47
N THR A 180 -14.98 33.49 0.15
CA THR A 180 -15.33 34.49 -0.85
C THR A 180 -16.81 34.47 -1.21
N ILE A 181 -17.41 33.27 -1.40
CA ILE A 181 -18.79 33.16 -1.92
C ILE A 181 -19.83 32.86 -0.83
N GLY A 182 -19.38 32.59 0.39
CA GLY A 182 -20.25 32.23 1.53
C GLY A 182 -20.78 30.79 1.50
N PRO A 183 -21.29 30.26 2.62
CA PRO A 183 -21.69 28.86 2.73
C PRO A 183 -22.84 28.47 1.81
N ASP A 184 -23.86 29.32 1.68
CA ASP A 184 -25.05 28.99 0.88
C ASP A 184 -24.71 28.85 -0.60
N ASN A 185 -23.97 29.81 -1.16
CA ASN A 185 -23.50 29.73 -2.55
C ASN A 185 -22.49 28.61 -2.75
N TYR A 186 -21.68 28.30 -1.74
CA TYR A 186 -20.71 27.21 -1.83
C TYR A 186 -21.40 25.85 -1.98
N LEU A 187 -22.50 25.61 -1.25
CA LEU A 187 -23.28 24.36 -1.33
C LEU A 187 -24.02 24.22 -2.65
N GLN A 188 -24.48 25.33 -3.26
CA GLN A 188 -25.15 25.30 -4.58
C GLN A 188 -24.19 25.02 -5.73
N ASN A 189 -22.87 25.28 -5.56
CA ASN A 189 -21.82 25.13 -6.59
C ASN A 189 -20.90 23.92 -6.33
N LYS A 190 -21.34 22.95 -5.55
CA LYS A 190 -20.63 21.73 -5.25
C LYS A 190 -21.18 20.58 -6.10
#